data_d3001c022081ac30739faaa4ecc1a506
#
_entry.id   d3001c022081ac30739faaa4ecc1a506
#
_cell.length_a   1.000
_cell.length_b   1.000
_cell.length_c   1.000
_cell.angle_alpha   90.00
_cell.angle_beta   90.00
_cell.angle_gamma   90.00
#
_symmetry.space_group_name_H-M   'P 1'
#
loop_
_entity.id
_entity.type
_entity.pdbx_description
1 polymer ?
#
loop_
_entity_poly.entity_id
_entity_poly.type
_entity_poly.pdbx_seq_one_letter_code
_entity_poly.pdbx_strand_id
1 'polypeptide(L)'
;MFDKAYENCNPSTKEITCQCGEVLIKMSNGRPRRVMECCCVDCYQHLEWASVMGGPDVPIVPTLSYWDNDIDVVRGEEHLKVVLLREEGRSRRTTSTCCYSTLMVDHSAYSGVMFMFFEEACRVQEDDPDVPPTKTRPAESRIYFKDFDTSRGELPEFQGDPSRVH
;
A
#
# COMPACT_ATOMS: atom_id res chain seq x y z
N MET A 1 -17.85 -12.74 -14.50
CA MET A 1 -18.67 -13.28 -13.40
C MET A 1 -18.03 -12.79 -12.13
N PHE A 2 -18.51 -11.68 -11.55
CA PHE A 2 -17.96 -11.10 -10.34
C PHE A 2 -18.45 -11.91 -9.15
N ASP A 3 -17.51 -12.33 -8.29
CA ASP A 3 -17.77 -13.20 -7.15
C ASP A 3 -18.81 -12.61 -6.20
N LYS A 4 -19.91 -13.30 -6.02
CA LYS A 4 -21.00 -13.01 -5.07
C LYS A 4 -20.60 -13.11 -3.58
N ALA A 5 -19.34 -13.41 -3.28
CA ALA A 5 -18.87 -13.61 -1.90
C ALA A 5 -18.64 -12.30 -1.10
N TYR A 6 -18.79 -11.13 -1.75
CA TYR A 6 -18.46 -9.83 -1.14
C TYR A 6 -19.66 -8.97 -0.73
N GLU A 7 -20.89 -9.47 -0.88
CA GLU A 7 -22.10 -8.64 -0.70
C GLU A 7 -22.53 -8.38 0.75
N ASN A 8 -21.89 -8.97 1.76
CA ASN A 8 -22.38 -8.91 3.15
C ASN A 8 -21.44 -8.27 4.19
N CYS A 9 -20.44 -7.50 3.79
CA CYS A 9 -19.71 -6.70 4.76
C CYS A 9 -20.14 -5.23 4.66
N ASN A 10 -20.59 -4.70 5.77
CA ASN A 10 -20.89 -3.28 5.95
C ASN A 10 -19.72 -2.42 5.40
N PRO A 11 -19.95 -1.35 4.65
CA PRO A 11 -18.90 -0.44 4.24
C PRO A 11 -18.40 0.33 5.47
N SER A 12 -17.55 -0.33 6.26
CA SER A 12 -16.86 0.35 7.36
C SER A 12 -15.83 1.31 6.76
N THR A 13 -15.83 2.53 7.24
CA THR A 13 -14.77 3.49 6.96
C THR A 13 -13.47 2.92 7.50
N LYS A 14 -12.42 2.85 6.68
CA LYS A 14 -11.09 2.47 7.17
C LYS A 14 -10.20 3.67 7.37
N GLU A 15 -9.37 3.56 8.38
CA GLU A 15 -8.37 4.56 8.70
C GLU A 15 -6.98 4.01 8.41
N ILE A 16 -6.16 4.82 7.75
CA ILE A 16 -4.75 4.53 7.52
C ILE A 16 -3.92 5.55 8.26
N THR A 17 -2.98 5.09 9.06
CA THR A 17 -2.02 5.94 9.76
C THR A 17 -0.60 5.64 9.33
N CYS A 18 0.27 6.65 9.39
CA CYS A 18 1.70 6.42 9.36
C CYS A 18 2.15 5.66 10.61
N GLN A 19 3.38 5.13 10.63
CA GLN A 19 3.87 4.30 11.74
C GLN A 19 3.86 5.02 13.09
N CYS A 20 4.13 6.33 13.13
CA CYS A 20 4.10 7.11 14.38
C CYS A 20 2.68 7.62 14.75
N GLY A 21 1.70 7.52 13.85
CA GLY A 21 0.32 7.95 14.09
C GLY A 21 0.04 9.43 13.86
N GLU A 22 1.03 10.25 13.49
CA GLU A 22 0.83 11.70 13.25
C GLU A 22 -0.04 11.97 12.02
N VAL A 23 0.05 11.14 10.99
CA VAL A 23 -0.80 11.24 9.80
C VAL A 23 -1.96 10.26 9.91
N LEU A 24 -3.17 10.75 9.67
CA LEU A 24 -4.40 9.95 9.62
C LEU A 24 -5.17 10.27 8.35
N ILE A 25 -5.43 9.23 7.56
CA ILE A 25 -6.24 9.28 6.33
C ILE A 25 -7.46 8.38 6.51
N LYS A 26 -8.64 8.92 6.24
CA LYS A 26 -9.89 8.15 6.18
C LYS A 26 -10.24 7.81 4.74
N MET A 27 -10.72 6.59 4.53
CA MET A 27 -11.24 6.12 3.27
C MET A 27 -12.74 5.86 3.40
N SER A 28 -13.54 6.49 2.54
CA SER A 28 -15.00 6.35 2.55
C SER A 28 -15.45 4.94 2.15
N ASN A 29 -14.65 4.25 1.34
CA ASN A 29 -14.87 2.85 1.00
C ASN A 29 -13.88 1.97 1.77
N GLY A 30 -14.38 1.23 2.74
CA GLY A 30 -13.58 0.37 3.63
C GLY A 30 -12.97 -0.87 2.97
N ARG A 31 -12.95 -0.97 1.63
CA ARG A 31 -12.43 -2.14 0.91
C ARG A 31 -11.50 -1.76 -0.23
N PRO A 32 -10.37 -2.45 -0.37
CA PRO A 32 -9.56 -2.30 -1.57
C PRO A 32 -10.25 -2.95 -2.78
N ARG A 33 -10.12 -2.34 -3.94
CA ARG A 33 -10.53 -2.92 -5.21
C ARG A 33 -9.71 -4.16 -5.55
N ARG A 34 -8.42 -4.13 -5.20
CA ARG A 34 -7.45 -5.18 -5.50
C ARG A 34 -6.30 -5.14 -4.50
N VAL A 35 -5.74 -6.30 -4.20
CA VAL A 35 -4.49 -6.44 -3.45
C VAL A 35 -3.50 -7.24 -4.30
N MET A 36 -2.26 -6.76 -4.40
CA MET A 36 -1.21 -7.38 -5.20
C MET A 36 0.12 -7.34 -4.47
N GLU A 37 0.92 -8.38 -4.64
CA GLU A 37 2.34 -8.36 -4.32
C GLU A 37 3.12 -7.80 -5.51
N CYS A 38 4.11 -6.93 -5.24
CA CYS A 38 4.87 -6.26 -6.28
C CYS A 38 6.37 -6.43 -6.09
N CYS A 39 7.03 -7.10 -7.04
CA CYS A 39 8.48 -7.31 -7.03
C CYS A 39 9.25 -6.28 -7.87
N CYS A 40 8.64 -5.16 -8.29
CA CYS A 40 9.30 -4.22 -9.17
C CYS A 40 10.41 -3.41 -8.47
N VAL A 41 11.44 -3.09 -9.22
CA VAL A 41 12.61 -2.30 -8.74
C VAL A 41 12.19 -0.96 -8.15
N ASP A 42 11.22 -0.27 -8.75
CA ASP A 42 10.78 1.05 -8.28
C ASP A 42 10.14 1.02 -6.88
N CYS A 43 9.37 -0.03 -6.58
CA CYS A 43 8.79 -0.19 -5.24
C CYS A 43 9.86 -0.41 -4.20
N TYR A 44 10.80 -1.32 -4.46
CA TYR A 44 11.92 -1.55 -3.55
C TYR A 44 12.80 -0.33 -3.35
N GLN A 45 13.19 0.33 -4.43
CA GLN A 45 14.05 1.52 -4.36
C GLN A 45 13.44 2.61 -3.47
N HIS A 46 12.12 2.81 -3.57
CA HIS A 46 11.45 3.80 -2.73
C HIS A 46 11.38 3.37 -1.26
N LEU A 47 11.00 2.12 -0.99
CA LEU A 47 10.92 1.60 0.38
C LEU A 47 12.30 1.55 1.05
N GLU A 48 13.35 1.20 0.32
CA GLU A 48 14.74 1.26 0.80
C GLU A 48 15.16 2.68 1.16
N TRP A 49 14.88 3.63 0.27
CA TRP A 49 15.14 5.05 0.58
C TRP A 49 14.39 5.48 1.85
N ALA A 50 13.11 5.16 1.98
CA ALA A 50 12.33 5.50 3.16
C ALA A 50 12.89 4.85 4.43
N SER A 51 13.28 3.58 4.38
CA SER A 51 13.90 2.85 5.49
C SER A 51 15.24 3.47 5.92
N VAL A 52 16.10 3.84 4.98
CA VAL A 52 17.38 4.54 5.27
C VAL A 52 17.13 5.89 5.96
N MET A 53 16.04 6.56 5.63
CA MET A 53 15.64 7.82 6.28
C MET A 53 15.03 7.63 7.68
N GLY A 54 14.88 6.40 8.14
CA GLY A 54 14.30 6.07 9.44
C GLY A 54 12.86 5.58 9.40
N GLY A 55 12.38 5.24 8.21
CA GLY A 55 11.05 4.66 7.98
C GLY A 55 10.99 3.16 8.28
N PRO A 56 9.85 2.51 7.98
CA PRO A 56 9.64 1.09 8.21
C PRO A 56 10.64 0.21 7.45
N ASP A 57 10.86 -1.00 7.98
CA ASP A 57 11.68 -2.01 7.31
C ASP A 57 11.08 -2.40 5.96
N VAL A 58 11.96 -2.72 5.02
CA VAL A 58 11.56 -3.15 3.68
C VAL A 58 11.12 -4.61 3.73
N PRO A 59 9.88 -4.94 3.32
CA PRO A 59 9.45 -6.33 3.27
C PRO A 59 10.15 -7.10 2.15
N ILE A 60 10.23 -8.44 2.28
CA ILE A 60 10.78 -9.30 1.21
C ILE A 60 9.97 -9.13 -0.07
N VAL A 61 8.64 -9.08 0.03
CA VAL A 61 7.73 -8.77 -1.08
C VAL A 61 6.72 -7.72 -0.60
N PRO A 62 6.76 -6.49 -1.15
CA PRO A 62 5.79 -5.46 -0.82
C PRO A 62 4.38 -5.82 -1.26
N THR A 63 3.40 -5.55 -0.41
CA THR A 63 1.97 -5.69 -0.71
C THR A 63 1.36 -4.33 -1.01
N LEU A 64 0.71 -4.23 -2.15
CA LEU A 64 -0.01 -3.03 -2.61
C LEU A 64 -1.51 -3.30 -2.58
N SER A 65 -2.25 -2.50 -1.85
CA SER A 65 -3.72 -2.46 -1.95
C SER A 65 -4.18 -1.24 -2.75
N TYR A 66 -5.12 -1.47 -3.67
CA TYR A 66 -5.69 -0.45 -4.56
C TYR A 66 -7.04 0.00 -4.02
N TRP A 67 -7.21 1.30 -3.85
CA TRP A 67 -8.38 1.91 -3.24
C TRP A 67 -8.99 2.98 -4.15
N ASP A 68 -10.28 3.22 -4.01
CA ASP A 68 -10.93 4.37 -4.62
C ASP A 68 -10.31 5.66 -4.11
N ASN A 69 -10.18 6.68 -4.97
CA ASN A 69 -9.67 7.98 -4.58
C ASN A 69 -10.79 8.82 -3.90
N ASP A 70 -11.35 8.28 -2.84
CA ASP A 70 -12.33 8.91 -1.96
C ASP A 70 -11.77 8.89 -0.54
N ILE A 71 -10.87 9.83 -0.29
CA ILE A 71 -10.08 9.92 0.93
C ILE A 71 -10.15 11.32 1.53
N ASP A 72 -10.09 11.37 2.85
CA ASP A 72 -9.90 12.59 3.62
C ASP A 72 -8.62 12.50 4.45
N VAL A 73 -7.76 13.52 4.36
CA VAL A 73 -6.65 13.68 5.30
C VAL A 73 -7.18 14.34 6.56
N VAL A 74 -7.38 13.56 7.60
CA VAL A 74 -7.99 14.02 8.87
C VAL A 74 -6.99 14.77 9.72
N ARG A 75 -5.71 14.35 9.66
CA ARG A 75 -4.63 14.90 10.48
C ARG A 75 -3.28 14.71 9.80
N GLY A 76 -2.36 15.66 10.02
CA GLY A 76 -0.96 15.54 9.60
C GLY A 76 -0.71 15.84 8.13
N GLU A 77 -1.56 16.63 7.46
CA GLU A 77 -1.36 17.04 6.07
C GLU A 77 0.00 17.73 5.86
N GLU A 78 0.44 18.52 6.84
CA GLU A 78 1.74 19.19 6.86
C GLU A 78 2.95 18.24 6.83
N HIS A 79 2.74 17.00 7.22
CA HIS A 79 3.75 15.92 7.17
C HIS A 79 3.77 15.16 5.86
N LEU A 80 2.86 15.46 4.92
CA LEU A 80 2.82 14.75 3.65
C LEU A 80 3.78 15.36 2.63
N LYS A 81 4.61 14.53 2.03
CA LYS A 81 5.54 14.91 0.97
C LYS A 81 5.43 13.97 -0.22
N VAL A 82 5.28 14.55 -1.41
CA VAL A 82 5.33 13.79 -2.66
C VAL A 82 6.77 13.58 -3.09
N VAL A 83 7.13 12.33 -3.37
CA VAL A 83 8.46 11.91 -3.82
C VAL A 83 8.34 11.26 -5.20
N LEU A 84 9.24 11.64 -6.09
CA LEU A 84 9.46 11.03 -7.40
C LEU A 84 10.83 10.35 -7.40
N LEU A 85 10.92 9.13 -7.91
CA LEU A 85 12.21 8.43 -8.02
C LEU A 85 13.08 8.99 -9.15
N ARG A 86 12.45 9.62 -10.13
CA ARG A 86 13.10 10.26 -11.28
C ARG A 86 12.22 11.37 -11.83
N GLU A 87 12.81 12.32 -12.53
CA GLU A 87 12.16 13.55 -12.99
C GLU A 87 10.90 13.26 -13.84
N GLU A 88 10.95 12.26 -14.73
CA GLU A 88 9.81 11.88 -15.57
C GLU A 88 9.06 10.65 -15.05
N GLY A 89 9.17 10.34 -13.76
CA GLY A 89 8.51 9.20 -13.13
C GLY A 89 6.99 9.32 -13.18
N ARG A 90 6.32 8.26 -13.64
CA ARG A 90 4.85 8.22 -13.71
C ARG A 90 4.18 7.96 -12.36
N SER A 91 4.90 7.45 -11.39
CA SER A 91 4.40 7.16 -10.05
C SER A 91 4.84 8.24 -9.08
N ARG A 92 3.87 8.85 -8.41
CA ARG A 92 4.06 9.81 -7.32
C ARG A 92 3.82 9.09 -6.01
N ARG A 93 4.77 9.17 -5.09
CA ARG A 93 4.69 8.49 -3.80
C ARG A 93 4.56 9.52 -2.70
N THR A 94 3.49 9.42 -1.90
CA THR A 94 3.29 10.29 -0.75
C THR A 94 3.88 9.62 0.48
N THR A 95 4.87 10.26 1.06
CA THR A 95 5.60 9.78 2.23
C THR A 95 5.44 10.77 3.39
N SER A 96 5.28 10.26 4.59
CA SER A 96 5.25 11.12 5.79
C SER A 96 6.65 11.62 6.13
N THR A 97 6.80 12.89 6.51
CA THR A 97 8.08 13.45 6.95
C THR A 97 8.38 13.18 8.42
N CYS A 98 7.37 12.81 9.20
CA CYS A 98 7.51 12.51 10.64
C CYS A 98 8.15 11.16 10.93
N CYS A 99 7.91 10.13 10.10
CA CYS A 99 8.44 8.78 10.30
C CYS A 99 8.72 8.03 8.99
N TYR A 100 8.79 8.72 7.88
CA TYR A 100 9.08 8.18 6.54
C TYR A 100 8.23 6.96 6.13
N SER A 101 7.02 6.83 6.66
CA SER A 101 6.04 5.86 6.16
C SER A 101 5.60 6.24 4.76
N THR A 102 5.63 5.28 3.82
CA THR A 102 5.08 5.46 2.48
C THR A 102 3.59 5.18 2.52
N LEU A 103 2.78 6.23 2.40
CA LEU A 103 1.33 6.13 2.59
C LEU A 103 0.59 5.83 1.29
N MET A 104 0.91 6.55 0.22
CA MET A 104 0.16 6.43 -1.03
C MET A 104 1.08 6.41 -2.24
N VAL A 105 0.66 5.69 -3.25
CA VAL A 105 1.22 5.75 -4.60
C VAL A 105 0.12 6.10 -5.58
N ASP A 106 0.27 7.24 -6.24
CA ASP A 106 -0.53 7.65 -7.39
C ASP A 106 0.24 7.37 -8.68
N HIS A 107 -0.44 6.93 -9.71
CA HIS A 107 0.17 6.65 -11.00
C HIS A 107 -0.64 7.31 -12.11
N SER A 108 0.03 7.89 -13.10
CA SER A 108 -0.59 8.66 -14.18
C SER A 108 -1.69 7.91 -14.95
N ALA A 109 -1.65 6.57 -14.98
CA ALA A 109 -2.65 5.76 -15.68
C ALA A 109 -4.03 5.73 -14.99
N TYR A 110 -4.11 6.03 -13.70
CA TYR A 110 -5.35 6.01 -12.90
C TYR A 110 -5.46 7.15 -11.89
N SER A 111 -4.65 8.18 -12.06
CA SER A 111 -4.65 9.37 -11.20
C SER A 111 -6.04 9.98 -11.09
N GLY A 112 -6.45 10.32 -9.88
CA GLY A 112 -7.77 10.85 -9.57
C GLY A 112 -8.89 9.80 -9.47
N VAL A 113 -8.66 8.54 -9.88
CA VAL A 113 -9.65 7.46 -9.82
C VAL A 113 -9.37 6.51 -8.66
N MET A 114 -8.13 6.12 -8.51
CA MET A 114 -7.68 5.25 -7.42
C MET A 114 -6.23 5.57 -7.04
N PHE A 115 -5.80 5.04 -5.92
CA PHE A 115 -4.42 5.08 -5.45
C PHE A 115 -4.05 3.74 -4.81
N MET A 116 -2.76 3.53 -4.56
CA MET A 116 -2.25 2.34 -3.89
C MET A 116 -1.68 2.70 -2.52
N PHE A 117 -1.81 1.77 -1.56
CA PHE A 117 -1.04 1.76 -0.32
C PHE A 117 -0.02 0.63 -0.31
N PHE A 118 1.11 0.88 0.36
CA PHE A 118 1.99 -0.19 0.83
C PHE A 118 1.51 -0.66 2.20
N GLU A 119 0.96 -1.87 2.29
CA GLU A 119 0.35 -2.37 3.53
C GLU A 119 1.36 -2.53 4.69
N GLU A 120 2.62 -2.79 4.38
CA GLU A 120 3.68 -2.92 5.37
C GLU A 120 4.24 -1.57 5.85
N ALA A 121 4.07 -0.50 5.05
CA ALA A 121 4.62 0.81 5.35
C ALA A 121 3.70 1.72 6.17
N CYS A 122 2.45 1.33 6.36
CA CYS A 122 1.46 2.07 7.14
C CYS A 122 0.67 1.11 8.04
N ARG A 123 -0.18 1.68 8.90
CA ARG A 123 -1.09 0.91 9.74
C ARG A 123 -2.52 1.12 9.24
N VAL A 124 -3.21 0.03 9.00
CA VAL A 124 -4.66 0.05 8.71
C VAL A 124 -5.38 -0.22 10.03
N GLN A 125 -6.23 0.71 10.44
CA GLN A 125 -7.06 0.54 11.64
C GLN A 125 -8.44 0.05 11.22
N GLU A 126 -8.92 -0.95 11.95
CA GLU A 126 -10.33 -1.36 11.90
C GLU A 126 -11.15 -0.41 12.79
N ASP A 127 -12.44 -0.25 12.50
CA ASP A 127 -13.35 0.56 13.32
C ASP A 127 -13.53 0.01 14.75
N ASP A 128 -13.16 -1.26 14.97
CA ASP A 128 -13.17 -1.91 16.28
C ASP A 128 -11.76 -1.85 16.90
N PRO A 129 -11.56 -1.10 18.01
CA PRO A 129 -10.28 -0.97 18.66
C PRO A 129 -9.74 -2.29 19.27
N ASP A 130 -10.60 -3.27 19.46
CA ASP A 130 -10.24 -4.58 20.01
C ASP A 130 -9.76 -5.56 18.91
N VAL A 131 -9.92 -5.19 17.64
CA VAL A 131 -9.43 -5.97 16.49
C VAL A 131 -8.01 -5.49 16.14
N PRO A 132 -6.99 -6.37 16.21
CA PRO A 132 -5.64 -5.99 15.80
C PRO A 132 -5.64 -5.56 14.33
N PRO A 133 -4.80 -4.58 13.94
CA PRO A 133 -4.68 -4.13 12.57
C PRO A 133 -4.36 -5.32 11.67
N THR A 134 -5.30 -5.67 10.80
CA THR A 134 -5.18 -6.81 9.88
C THR A 134 -4.80 -6.34 8.48
N LYS A 135 -4.08 -7.19 7.76
CA LYS A 135 -3.95 -7.02 6.31
C LYS A 135 -5.34 -7.02 5.68
N THR A 136 -5.56 -6.15 4.72
CA THR A 136 -6.89 -5.94 4.14
C THR A 136 -7.49 -7.19 3.51
N ARG A 137 -6.70 -8.01 2.82
CA ARG A 137 -7.03 -9.35 2.30
C ARG A 137 -5.80 -10.00 1.65
N PRO A 138 -5.81 -11.31 1.38
CA PRO A 138 -4.73 -11.96 0.65
C PRO A 138 -4.53 -11.35 -0.75
N ALA A 139 -3.28 -11.28 -1.20
CA ALA A 139 -2.97 -10.80 -2.54
C ALA A 139 -3.56 -11.72 -3.62
N GLU A 140 -4.18 -11.10 -4.63
CA GLU A 140 -4.81 -11.78 -5.76
C GLU A 140 -3.81 -12.16 -6.85
N SER A 141 -2.69 -11.42 -6.91
CA SER A 141 -1.65 -11.62 -7.92
C SER A 141 -0.29 -11.17 -7.39
N ARG A 142 0.76 -11.69 -8.01
CA ARG A 142 2.14 -11.23 -7.83
C ARG A 142 2.66 -10.73 -9.18
N ILE A 143 3.12 -9.49 -9.23
CA ILE A 143 3.55 -8.82 -10.45
C ILE A 143 5.05 -8.50 -10.42
N TYR A 144 5.65 -8.40 -11.61
CA TYR A 144 7.10 -8.15 -11.78
C TYR A 144 7.96 -9.20 -11.07
N PHE A 145 7.50 -10.44 -11.04
CA PHE A 145 8.18 -11.56 -10.41
C PHE A 145 9.62 -11.74 -10.93
N LYS A 146 9.86 -11.49 -12.22
CA LYS A 146 11.19 -11.60 -12.85
C LYS A 146 12.19 -10.57 -12.35
N ASP A 147 11.72 -9.48 -11.75
CA ASP A 147 12.56 -8.40 -11.22
C ASP A 147 12.94 -8.64 -9.75
N PHE A 148 12.47 -9.74 -9.16
CA PHE A 148 12.77 -10.05 -7.77
C PHE A 148 14.27 -10.29 -7.57
N ASP A 149 14.84 -9.52 -6.65
CA ASP A 149 16.24 -9.64 -6.25
C ASP A 149 16.39 -10.70 -5.15
N THR A 150 16.96 -11.84 -5.50
CA THR A 150 17.19 -12.97 -4.57
C THR A 150 18.15 -12.65 -3.43
N SER A 151 18.94 -11.57 -3.51
CA SER A 151 19.78 -11.12 -2.39
C SER A 151 18.97 -10.62 -1.19
N ARG A 152 17.69 -10.30 -1.38
CA ARG A 152 16.75 -9.88 -0.31
C ARG A 152 16.27 -11.01 0.56
N GLY A 153 16.51 -12.24 0.16
CA GLY A 153 16.06 -13.44 0.85
C GLY A 153 15.35 -14.42 -0.07
N GLU A 154 14.77 -15.44 0.52
CA GLU A 154 13.96 -16.41 -0.20
C GLU A 154 12.58 -15.80 -0.51
N LEU A 155 12.15 -15.91 -1.78
CA LEU A 155 10.85 -15.44 -2.21
C LEU A 155 9.75 -16.28 -1.53
N PRO A 156 8.86 -15.68 -0.73
CA PRO A 156 7.78 -16.42 -0.08
C PRO A 156 6.87 -17.11 -1.10
N GLU A 157 6.34 -18.27 -0.75
CA GLU A 157 5.32 -18.94 -1.57
C GLU A 157 4.11 -18.02 -1.76
N PHE A 158 3.65 -17.88 -3.00
CA PHE A 158 2.46 -17.10 -3.29
C PHE A 158 1.22 -17.88 -2.87
N GLN A 159 0.39 -17.27 -2.01
CA GLN A 159 -0.80 -17.91 -1.44
C GLN A 159 -2.04 -17.80 -2.32
N GLY A 160 -1.96 -17.08 -3.45
CA GLY A 160 -3.04 -16.92 -4.41
C GLY A 160 -2.99 -17.93 -5.55
N ASP A 161 -3.74 -17.63 -6.64
CA ASP A 161 -3.74 -18.44 -7.86
C ASP A 161 -2.39 -18.35 -8.58
N PRO A 162 -1.62 -19.45 -8.74
CA PRO A 162 -0.31 -19.42 -9.39
C PRO A 162 -0.34 -18.89 -10.83
N SER A 163 -1.47 -18.98 -11.54
CA SER A 163 -1.62 -18.41 -12.88
C SER A 163 -1.57 -16.88 -12.92
N ARG A 164 -1.65 -16.23 -11.77
CA ARG A 164 -1.60 -14.77 -11.62
C ARG A 164 -0.24 -14.23 -11.15
N VAL A 165 0.81 -15.00 -11.33
CA VAL A 165 2.21 -14.58 -11.12
C VAL A 165 2.80 -14.16 -12.46
N HIS A 166 3.24 -12.89 -12.60
CA HIS A 166 3.69 -12.28 -13.87
C HIS A 166 5.03 -11.56 -13.75
#